data_e7d501a6f1594e9cd3bb1d9cf84e9c68
#
_entry.id   e7d501a6f1594e9cd3bb1d9cf84e9c68
#
_cell.length_a   1.000
_cell.length_b   1.000
_cell.length_c   1.000
_cell.angle_alpha   90.00
_cell.angle_beta   90.00
_cell.angle_gamma   90.00
#
_symmetry.space_group_name_H-M   'P 1'
#
loop_
_entity.id
_entity.type
_entity.pdbx_description
1 polymer ?
#
loop_
_entity_poly.entity_id
_entity_poly.type
_entity_poly.pdbx_seq_one_letter_code
_entity_poly.pdbx_strand_id
1 'polypeptide(L)'
;MQVSRRQFFKICAGGMAGTTAAALGFAPATALAETRQYKLLRTRETRNTCTYCSVGCGLLMYSLGDGAKNAKASIFHIEGDPDHPVNRGALCPKGAGLVDFIHSESRLKFPEYRAPGSDKWQQISWDEAFDRIAKLMKEDRDANFIAQNDAGTTVNRWLTTGMLCASASSNETGYLTQKFTRALGMLAVDNQARVXHGPTVASLAPTFGRGAMTNHWVDIKNANLVVVMGGNAAEAHPVGFRWAMEAKIHNGAKLIVIDPRFTRTASVADFYTPIRSGTDITFLSGVILYLLNNEKFNREYTEAYTNASLIVREDYSFDDGLFSGYNAEKRQYDKTSWNYELDENGFAKRDTTLQHPRCVWNLLKQHVSRYTPDVVENICGTPKADFLKVCEYIAETSAPDKTASFLYALGWTQHSIGAQNIRTMAMIQLLLGNMGMAGGGVNALRGHSNIQGLTDLGLLSTSLPGYMSLPNEKQADLQTYLTANT
;
A
#
# COMPACT_ATOMS: atom_id res chain seq x y z
N MET A 1 11.25 -9.15 30.41
CA MET A 1 10.62 -10.37 29.91
C MET A 1 9.10 -10.16 29.92
N GLN A 2 8.48 -10.04 28.74
CA GLN A 2 7.02 -9.88 28.67
C GLN A 2 6.39 -11.26 28.63
N VAL A 3 5.51 -11.50 29.57
CA VAL A 3 4.82 -12.77 29.70
C VAL A 3 3.42 -12.61 29.12
N SER A 4 3.02 -13.46 28.16
CA SER A 4 1.67 -13.43 27.62
C SER A 4 0.63 -13.76 28.71
N ARG A 5 -0.60 -13.33 28.53
CA ARG A 5 -1.70 -13.63 29.48
C ARG A 5 -1.80 -15.13 29.75
N ARG A 6 -1.66 -15.93 28.71
CA ARG A 6 -1.70 -17.41 28.85
C ARG A 6 -0.54 -17.91 29.69
N GLN A 7 0.68 -17.42 29.43
CA GLN A 7 1.86 -17.79 30.20
C GLN A 7 1.72 -17.36 31.66
N PHE A 8 1.20 -16.14 31.89
CA PHE A 8 0.96 -15.64 33.24
C PHE A 8 0.02 -16.58 34.00
N PHE A 9 -1.13 -16.94 33.38
CA PHE A 9 -2.10 -17.80 34.03
C PHE A 9 -1.57 -19.24 34.20
N LYS A 10 -0.74 -19.75 33.30
CA LYS A 10 -0.08 -21.04 33.49
C LYS A 10 0.90 -21.02 34.66
N ILE A 11 1.66 -19.93 34.80
CA ILE A 11 2.58 -19.73 35.91
C ILE A 11 1.78 -19.64 37.21
N CYS A 12 0.71 -18.85 37.24
CA CYS A 12 -0.13 -18.73 38.42
C CYS A 12 -0.77 -20.08 38.80
N ALA A 13 -1.31 -20.80 37.82
CA ALA A 13 -1.93 -22.09 38.07
C ALA A 13 -0.89 -23.11 38.56
N GLY A 14 0.31 -23.12 38.00
CA GLY A 14 1.41 -23.98 38.41
C GLY A 14 1.92 -23.63 39.81
N GLY A 15 2.00 -22.32 40.09
CA GLY A 15 2.41 -21.83 41.41
C GLY A 15 1.40 -22.15 42.49
N MET A 16 0.11 -22.13 42.16
CA MET A 16 -0.96 -22.47 43.09
C MET A 16 -1.08 -23.97 43.38
N ALA A 17 -0.49 -24.81 42.55
CA ALA A 17 -0.41 -26.23 42.83
C ALA A 17 0.68 -26.58 43.86
N GLY A 18 1.42 -25.59 44.26
CA GLY A 18 2.51 -25.81 45.23
C GLY A 18 2.16 -25.29 46.62
N THR A 19 3.17 -25.31 47.47
CA THR A 19 3.11 -25.08 48.91
C THR A 19 2.56 -23.76 49.40
N THR A 20 2.38 -22.77 48.51
CA THR A 20 1.98 -21.41 48.92
C THR A 20 0.49 -21.26 49.28
N ALA A 21 -0.38 -22.02 48.62
CA ALA A 21 -1.81 -21.98 48.93
C ALA A 21 -2.15 -22.56 50.31
N ALA A 22 -1.41 -23.64 50.70
CA ALA A 22 -1.54 -24.23 52.00
C ALA A 22 -1.01 -23.30 53.10
N ALA A 23 0.06 -22.53 52.81
CA ALA A 23 0.63 -21.56 53.76
C ALA A 23 -0.28 -20.37 54.00
N LEU A 24 -1.20 -20.10 53.08
CA LEU A 24 -2.19 -19.00 53.22
C LEU A 24 -3.52 -19.46 53.83
N GLY A 25 -3.61 -20.72 54.26
CA GLY A 25 -4.79 -21.25 54.90
C GLY A 25 -5.94 -21.66 53.99
N PHE A 26 -5.69 -21.79 52.70
CA PHE A 26 -6.70 -22.25 51.73
C PHE A 26 -6.61 -23.75 51.58
N ALA A 27 -7.73 -24.44 51.67
CA ALA A 27 -7.79 -25.88 51.33
C ALA A 27 -7.59 -26.03 49.82
N PRO A 28 -6.53 -26.70 49.35
CA PRO A 28 -6.23 -26.72 47.92
C PRO A 28 -7.33 -27.32 47.07
N ALA A 29 -7.99 -28.36 47.55
CA ALA A 29 -9.06 -29.04 46.81
C ALA A 29 -10.29 -28.16 46.66
N THR A 30 -10.64 -27.41 47.71
CA THR A 30 -11.80 -26.50 47.67
C THR A 30 -11.51 -25.29 46.79
N ALA A 31 -10.33 -24.73 46.89
CA ALA A 31 -9.90 -23.60 46.10
C ALA A 31 -9.89 -23.95 44.58
N LEU A 32 -9.41 -25.14 44.26
CA LEU A 32 -9.36 -25.63 42.89
C LEU A 32 -10.79 -25.86 42.32
N ALA A 33 -11.72 -26.32 43.18
CA ALA A 33 -13.11 -26.55 42.78
C ALA A 33 -13.84 -25.27 42.51
N GLU A 34 -13.54 -24.20 43.28
CA GLU A 34 -14.22 -22.92 43.17
C GLU A 34 -13.59 -21.99 42.13
N THR A 35 -12.30 -22.18 41.82
CA THR A 35 -11.60 -21.33 40.86
C THR A 35 -12.03 -21.72 39.44
N ARG A 36 -12.66 -20.80 38.74
CA ARG A 36 -12.99 -21.00 37.33
C ARG A 36 -11.70 -21.21 36.54
N GLN A 37 -11.64 -22.32 35.82
CA GLN A 37 -10.48 -22.58 34.99
C GLN A 37 -10.36 -21.52 33.91
N TYR A 38 -9.18 -20.96 33.74
CA TYR A 38 -8.91 -20.00 32.69
C TYR A 38 -9.16 -20.67 31.34
N LYS A 39 -10.05 -20.07 30.56
CA LYS A 39 -10.58 -20.71 29.35
C LYS A 39 -9.51 -21.07 28.32
N LEU A 40 -8.34 -20.44 28.37
CA LEU A 40 -7.27 -20.69 27.38
C LEU A 40 -6.27 -21.77 27.82
N LEU A 41 -6.38 -22.33 29.03
CA LEU A 41 -5.41 -23.31 29.54
C LEU A 41 -5.30 -24.57 28.68
N ARG A 42 -6.41 -25.03 28.17
CA ARG A 42 -6.49 -26.28 27.38
C ARG A 42 -6.49 -26.06 25.88
N THR A 43 -6.21 -24.85 25.45
CA THR A 43 -6.25 -24.51 24.05
C THR A 43 -4.91 -24.69 23.37
N ARG A 44 -4.96 -24.90 22.07
CA ARG A 44 -3.81 -24.74 21.19
C ARG A 44 -3.75 -23.30 20.72
N GLU A 45 -2.60 -22.68 20.86
CA GLU A 45 -2.33 -21.31 20.39
C GLU A 45 -1.67 -21.36 19.03
N THR A 46 -2.19 -20.59 18.08
CA THR A 46 -1.62 -20.48 16.73
C THR A 46 -1.50 -18.99 16.37
N ARG A 47 -0.34 -18.59 15.86
CA ARG A 47 -0.14 -17.22 15.39
C ARG A 47 -0.67 -17.06 13.97
N ASN A 48 -1.21 -15.89 13.68
CA ASN A 48 -1.73 -15.56 12.37
C ASN A 48 -1.70 -14.04 12.18
N THR A 49 -2.12 -13.59 11.02
CA THR A 49 -2.18 -12.18 10.66
C THR A 49 -3.64 -11.78 10.41
N CYS A 50 -4.02 -10.60 10.88
CA CYS A 50 -5.37 -10.06 10.66
C CYS A 50 -5.65 -9.92 9.17
N THR A 51 -6.83 -10.34 8.76
CA THR A 51 -7.23 -10.38 7.34
C THR A 51 -7.65 -9.02 6.78
N TYR A 52 -7.85 -7.97 7.62
CA TYR A 52 -8.51 -6.76 7.15
C TYR A 52 -7.60 -5.80 6.41
N CYS A 53 -6.74 -5.05 7.12
CA CYS A 53 -5.98 -4.00 6.45
C CYS A 53 -4.48 -4.28 6.45
N SER A 54 -3.74 -3.45 5.70
CA SER A 54 -2.30 -3.64 5.49
C SER A 54 -1.43 -3.38 6.71
N VAL A 55 -2.02 -2.95 7.84
CA VAL A 55 -1.27 -2.88 9.10
C VAL A 55 -0.74 -4.27 9.46
N GLY A 56 -1.49 -5.32 9.10
CA GLY A 56 -1.03 -6.69 9.27
C GLY A 56 -0.87 -7.08 10.73
N CYS A 57 -1.81 -6.68 11.59
CA CYS A 57 -1.75 -6.96 13.02
C CYS A 57 -1.56 -8.46 13.28
N GLY A 58 -0.60 -8.79 14.14
CA GLY A 58 -0.40 -10.16 14.59
C GLY A 58 -1.51 -10.61 15.53
N LEU A 59 -1.94 -11.85 15.36
CA LEU A 59 -3.04 -12.46 16.10
C LEU A 59 -2.55 -13.69 16.84
N LEU A 60 -3.12 -13.93 18.02
CA LEU A 60 -3.06 -15.22 18.71
C LEU A 60 -4.45 -15.84 18.62
N MET A 61 -4.54 -16.96 17.92
CA MET A 61 -5.80 -17.69 17.73
C MET A 61 -5.79 -18.92 18.63
N TYR A 62 -6.84 -19.10 19.41
CA TYR A 62 -6.94 -20.17 20.39
C TYR A 62 -8.03 -21.15 19.94
N SER A 63 -7.66 -22.43 19.80
CA SER A 63 -8.58 -23.47 19.36
C SER A 63 -8.70 -24.59 20.39
N LEU A 64 -9.84 -25.28 20.34
CA LEU A 64 -10.13 -26.49 21.11
C LEU A 64 -10.45 -27.62 20.14
N GLY A 65 -10.24 -28.84 20.58
CA GLY A 65 -10.55 -30.02 19.78
C GLY A 65 -9.40 -30.55 18.95
N ASP A 66 -8.26 -29.85 18.94
CA ASP A 66 -7.09 -30.27 18.17
C ASP A 66 -6.58 -31.63 18.68
N GLY A 67 -6.55 -32.61 17.78
CA GLY A 67 -6.05 -33.96 18.10
C GLY A 67 -7.06 -34.88 18.78
N ALA A 68 -8.27 -34.42 19.07
CA ALA A 68 -9.29 -35.27 19.64
C ALA A 68 -9.92 -36.16 18.56
N LYS A 69 -10.13 -37.43 18.87
CA LYS A 69 -10.65 -38.41 17.90
C LYS A 69 -12.02 -38.06 17.34
N ASN A 70 -12.92 -37.55 18.19
CA ASN A 70 -14.32 -37.35 17.85
C ASN A 70 -14.74 -35.88 17.98
N ALA A 71 -13.79 -34.95 17.91
CA ALA A 71 -14.08 -33.53 18.01
C ALA A 71 -13.43 -32.77 16.86
N LYS A 72 -14.17 -31.85 16.27
CA LYS A 72 -13.63 -30.97 15.25
C LYS A 72 -12.96 -29.76 15.92
N ALA A 73 -11.74 -29.45 15.53
CA ALA A 73 -11.05 -28.28 16.06
C ALA A 73 -11.81 -27.00 15.69
N SER A 74 -11.96 -26.11 16.66
CA SER A 74 -12.66 -24.86 16.45
C SER A 74 -11.93 -23.73 17.16
N ILE A 75 -11.76 -22.60 16.47
CA ILE A 75 -11.22 -21.36 17.05
C ILE A 75 -12.32 -20.72 17.87
N PHE A 76 -12.06 -20.42 19.13
CA PHE A 76 -13.10 -19.82 19.98
C PHE A 76 -12.65 -18.49 20.62
N HIS A 77 -11.39 -18.12 20.47
CA HIS A 77 -10.90 -16.85 20.99
C HIS A 77 -9.76 -16.33 20.13
N ILE A 78 -9.73 -15.03 19.89
CA ILE A 78 -8.64 -14.34 19.18
C ILE A 78 -8.26 -13.09 19.96
N GLU A 79 -6.96 -12.85 20.09
CA GLU A 79 -6.46 -11.60 20.65
C GLU A 79 -5.20 -11.16 19.90
N GLY A 80 -4.76 -9.92 20.12
CA GLY A 80 -3.55 -9.39 19.49
C GLY A 80 -2.30 -10.03 20.06
N ASP A 81 -1.34 -10.29 19.18
CA ASP A 81 -0.06 -10.87 19.57
C ASP A 81 0.83 -9.79 20.20
N PRO A 82 1.14 -9.85 21.51
CA PRO A 82 1.97 -8.83 22.15
C PRO A 82 3.41 -8.82 21.65
N ASP A 83 3.88 -9.92 21.05
CA ASP A 83 5.24 -10.01 20.51
C ASP A 83 5.34 -9.44 19.08
N HIS A 84 4.21 -9.11 18.46
CA HIS A 84 4.22 -8.61 17.08
C HIS A 84 4.68 -7.16 17.05
N PRO A 85 5.69 -6.81 16.22
CA PRO A 85 6.32 -5.48 16.30
C PRO A 85 5.40 -4.32 15.95
N VAL A 86 4.39 -4.53 15.10
CA VAL A 86 3.53 -3.44 14.66
C VAL A 86 2.40 -3.16 15.64
N ASN A 87 1.62 -4.19 16.01
CA ASN A 87 0.44 -3.95 16.86
C ASN A 87 0.69 -4.15 18.35
N ARG A 88 1.74 -4.85 18.75
CA ARG A 88 2.13 -5.02 20.17
C ARG A 88 0.92 -5.39 21.05
N GLY A 89 0.13 -6.34 20.57
CA GLY A 89 -1.06 -6.84 21.28
C GLY A 89 -2.34 -6.05 21.07
N ALA A 90 -2.28 -4.89 20.44
CA ALA A 90 -3.48 -4.08 20.20
C ALA A 90 -4.24 -4.58 18.96
N LEU A 91 -5.57 -4.49 19.03
CA LEU A 91 -6.46 -4.74 17.88
C LEU A 91 -7.50 -3.65 17.80
N CYS A 92 -7.91 -3.32 16.60
CA CYS A 92 -9.09 -2.49 16.37
C CYS A 92 -10.35 -3.36 16.48
N PRO A 93 -11.55 -2.77 16.52
CA PRO A 93 -12.79 -3.57 16.66
C PRO A 93 -12.94 -4.68 15.63
N LYS A 94 -12.48 -4.47 14.38
CA LYS A 94 -12.56 -5.50 13.34
C LYS A 94 -11.69 -6.72 13.69
N GLY A 95 -10.44 -6.47 14.09
CA GLY A 95 -9.54 -7.54 14.49
C GLY A 95 -10.02 -8.27 15.74
N ALA A 96 -10.55 -7.52 16.70
CA ALA A 96 -11.10 -8.10 17.92
C ALA A 96 -12.34 -8.97 17.66
N GLY A 97 -13.11 -8.65 16.63
CA GLY A 97 -14.33 -9.37 16.27
C GLY A 97 -14.14 -10.52 15.30
N LEU A 98 -12.89 -10.94 15.03
CA LEU A 98 -12.64 -11.97 14.00
C LEU A 98 -13.25 -13.33 14.33
N VAL A 99 -13.44 -13.67 15.62
CA VAL A 99 -14.12 -14.93 15.98
C VAL A 99 -15.53 -14.94 15.42
N ASP A 100 -16.25 -13.84 15.62
CA ASP A 100 -17.63 -13.74 15.11
C ASP A 100 -17.65 -13.75 13.57
N PHE A 101 -16.68 -13.11 12.94
CA PHE A 101 -16.54 -13.13 11.48
C PHE A 101 -16.33 -14.56 10.96
N ILE A 102 -15.45 -15.34 11.60
CA ILE A 102 -15.11 -16.71 11.18
C ILE A 102 -16.35 -17.61 11.31
N HIS A 103 -17.12 -17.45 12.38
CA HIS A 103 -18.26 -18.32 12.69
C HIS A 103 -19.62 -17.74 12.29
N SER A 104 -19.63 -16.64 11.53
CA SER A 104 -20.88 -16.00 11.11
C SER A 104 -21.79 -16.98 10.36
N GLU A 105 -23.06 -16.98 10.72
CA GLU A 105 -24.07 -17.78 10.03
C GLU A 105 -24.29 -17.32 8.60
N SER A 106 -24.05 -16.04 8.33
CA SER A 106 -24.19 -15.49 6.97
C SER A 106 -23.00 -15.82 6.06
N ARG A 107 -21.95 -16.44 6.60
CA ARG A 107 -20.79 -16.85 5.79
C ARG A 107 -21.17 -17.96 4.82
N LEU A 108 -20.94 -17.75 3.54
CA LEU A 108 -21.24 -18.71 2.49
C LEU A 108 -20.33 -19.94 2.65
N LYS A 109 -20.92 -21.11 2.79
CA LYS A 109 -20.19 -22.37 3.04
C LYS A 109 -20.28 -23.34 1.87
N PHE A 110 -21.25 -23.14 0.99
CA PHE A 110 -21.49 -23.99 -0.18
C PHE A 110 -21.70 -23.10 -1.40
N PRO A 111 -21.39 -23.61 -2.60
CA PRO A 111 -21.67 -22.85 -3.81
C PRO A 111 -23.15 -22.59 -3.99
N GLU A 112 -23.47 -21.48 -4.61
CA GLU A 112 -24.84 -21.16 -5.01
C GLU A 112 -24.86 -20.84 -6.50
N TYR A 113 -25.90 -21.32 -7.16
CA TYR A 113 -26.12 -21.13 -8.58
C TYR A 113 -27.41 -20.35 -8.81
N ARG A 114 -27.36 -19.39 -9.69
CA ARG A 114 -28.56 -18.68 -10.16
C ARG A 114 -28.68 -18.91 -11.66
N ALA A 115 -29.76 -19.57 -12.06
CA ALA A 115 -30.00 -19.87 -13.47
C ALA A 115 -30.23 -18.58 -14.27
N PRO A 116 -29.89 -18.56 -15.56
CA PRO A 116 -30.19 -17.40 -16.41
C PRO A 116 -31.68 -17.05 -16.33
N GLY A 117 -31.97 -15.77 -16.16
CA GLY A 117 -33.33 -15.26 -16.04
C GLY A 117 -34.00 -15.45 -14.68
N SER A 118 -33.33 -16.15 -13.74
CA SER A 118 -33.88 -16.39 -12.40
C SER A 118 -33.49 -15.27 -11.44
N ASP A 119 -34.35 -14.96 -10.49
CA ASP A 119 -34.08 -14.06 -9.37
C ASP A 119 -33.69 -14.83 -8.10
N LYS A 120 -33.57 -16.16 -8.17
CA LYS A 120 -33.34 -17.02 -7.00
C LYS A 120 -32.00 -17.72 -7.08
N TRP A 121 -31.29 -17.73 -5.95
CA TRP A 121 -30.07 -18.52 -5.77
C TRP A 121 -30.43 -19.88 -5.19
N GLN A 122 -29.77 -20.92 -5.67
CA GLN A 122 -29.94 -22.31 -5.22
C GLN A 122 -28.59 -22.84 -4.77
N GLN A 123 -28.55 -23.38 -3.56
CA GLN A 123 -27.36 -24.07 -3.10
C GLN A 123 -27.11 -25.32 -3.94
N ILE A 124 -25.89 -25.54 -4.39
CA ILE A 124 -25.48 -26.74 -5.13
C ILE A 124 -24.29 -27.38 -4.44
N SER A 125 -23.97 -28.61 -4.80
CA SER A 125 -22.78 -29.27 -4.26
C SER A 125 -21.48 -28.70 -4.87
N TRP A 126 -20.37 -28.94 -4.18
CA TRP A 126 -19.07 -28.57 -4.71
C TRP A 126 -18.77 -29.31 -6.02
N ASP A 127 -19.11 -30.61 -6.10
CA ASP A 127 -18.90 -31.40 -7.32
C ASP A 127 -19.70 -30.82 -8.49
N GLU A 128 -20.94 -30.48 -8.26
CA GLU A 128 -21.76 -29.86 -9.31
C GLU A 128 -21.19 -28.51 -9.75
N ALA A 129 -20.72 -27.70 -8.80
CA ALA A 129 -20.13 -26.41 -9.13
C ALA A 129 -18.86 -26.59 -9.98
N PHE A 130 -17.98 -27.52 -9.58
CA PHE A 130 -16.74 -27.79 -10.32
C PHE A 130 -17.02 -28.30 -11.73
N ASP A 131 -17.99 -29.23 -11.87
CA ASP A 131 -18.35 -29.77 -13.18
C ASP A 131 -18.88 -28.67 -14.11
N ARG A 132 -19.78 -27.83 -13.62
CA ARG A 132 -20.35 -26.73 -14.41
C ARG A 132 -19.27 -25.75 -14.85
N ILE A 133 -18.42 -25.31 -13.90
CA ILE A 133 -17.35 -24.34 -14.18
C ILE A 133 -16.34 -24.94 -15.17
N ALA A 134 -15.87 -26.15 -14.90
CA ALA A 134 -14.89 -26.81 -15.77
C ALA A 134 -15.42 -27.00 -17.19
N LYS A 135 -16.69 -27.39 -17.32
CA LYS A 135 -17.33 -27.56 -18.62
C LYS A 135 -17.34 -26.24 -19.40
N LEU A 136 -17.82 -25.16 -18.77
CA LEU A 136 -17.90 -23.86 -19.42
C LEU A 136 -16.51 -23.35 -19.82
N MET A 137 -15.53 -23.49 -18.93
CA MET A 137 -14.16 -23.09 -19.21
C MET A 137 -13.57 -23.89 -20.37
N LYS A 138 -13.78 -25.21 -20.38
CA LYS A 138 -13.27 -26.06 -21.43
C LYS A 138 -13.92 -25.72 -22.79
N GLU A 139 -15.22 -25.58 -22.83
CA GLU A 139 -15.96 -25.24 -24.05
C GLU A 139 -15.48 -23.91 -24.63
N ASP A 140 -15.36 -22.89 -23.80
CA ASP A 140 -14.89 -21.58 -24.26
C ASP A 140 -13.42 -21.64 -24.71
N ARG A 141 -12.58 -22.34 -23.95
CA ARG A 141 -11.15 -22.44 -24.30
C ARG A 141 -10.95 -23.24 -25.62
N ASP A 142 -11.64 -24.37 -25.77
CA ASP A 142 -11.52 -25.18 -26.98
C ASP A 142 -11.92 -24.39 -28.24
N ALA A 143 -12.95 -23.54 -28.09
CA ALA A 143 -13.47 -22.72 -29.19
C ALA A 143 -12.58 -21.51 -29.51
N ASN A 144 -11.86 -20.96 -28.51
CA ASN A 144 -11.26 -19.63 -28.65
C ASN A 144 -9.76 -19.56 -28.32
N PHE A 145 -9.11 -20.69 -28.07
CA PHE A 145 -7.67 -20.71 -27.80
C PHE A 145 -6.88 -20.39 -29.06
N ILE A 146 -5.96 -19.46 -28.97
CA ILE A 146 -5.13 -19.03 -30.10
C ILE A 146 -3.71 -19.56 -29.88
N ALA A 147 -3.38 -20.65 -30.59
CA ALA A 147 -2.05 -21.24 -30.49
C ALA A 147 -1.01 -20.38 -31.23
N GLN A 148 -1.37 -19.89 -32.43
CA GLN A 148 -0.51 -19.04 -33.24
C GLN A 148 -1.30 -17.82 -33.71
N ASN A 149 -0.62 -16.67 -33.83
CA ASN A 149 -1.22 -15.48 -34.40
C ASN A 149 -1.21 -15.52 -35.94
N ASP A 150 -1.74 -14.46 -36.56
CA ASP A 150 -1.85 -14.41 -38.04
C ASP A 150 -0.48 -14.46 -38.76
N ALA A 151 0.60 -14.13 -38.06
CA ALA A 151 1.96 -14.19 -38.59
C ALA A 151 2.62 -15.56 -38.35
N GLY A 152 1.90 -16.52 -37.77
CA GLY A 152 2.42 -17.84 -37.47
C GLY A 152 3.26 -17.92 -36.19
N THR A 153 3.34 -16.86 -35.44
CA THR A 153 4.08 -16.84 -34.17
C THR A 153 3.30 -17.56 -33.08
N THR A 154 3.94 -18.46 -32.34
CA THR A 154 3.31 -19.17 -31.23
C THR A 154 3.01 -18.18 -30.10
N VAL A 155 1.74 -18.07 -29.68
CA VAL A 155 1.28 -17.13 -28.63
C VAL A 155 0.55 -17.85 -27.50
N ASN A 156 -0.06 -19.00 -27.74
CA ASN A 156 -0.72 -19.84 -26.72
C ASN A 156 -1.57 -19.01 -25.75
N ARG A 157 -2.52 -18.23 -26.27
CA ARG A 157 -3.31 -17.30 -25.46
C ARG A 157 -4.81 -17.59 -25.54
N TRP A 158 -5.48 -17.31 -24.42
CA TRP A 158 -6.93 -17.47 -24.27
C TRP A 158 -7.48 -16.14 -23.76
N LEU A 159 -8.25 -15.44 -24.60
CA LEU A 159 -8.65 -14.05 -24.36
C LEU A 159 -10.12 -13.88 -23.95
N THR A 160 -10.94 -14.92 -24.14
CA THR A 160 -12.39 -14.80 -23.95
C THR A 160 -12.82 -15.05 -22.50
N THR A 161 -11.96 -15.63 -21.68
CA THR A 161 -12.20 -15.81 -20.25
C THR A 161 -11.09 -15.13 -19.46
N GLY A 162 -11.48 -14.42 -18.41
CA GLY A 162 -10.53 -13.76 -17.50
C GLY A 162 -10.79 -14.13 -16.07
N MET A 163 -9.90 -13.69 -15.18
CA MET A 163 -10.04 -13.95 -13.74
C MET A 163 -9.77 -12.70 -12.92
N LEU A 164 -10.73 -12.36 -12.06
CA LEU A 164 -10.55 -11.31 -11.05
C LEU A 164 -10.24 -11.97 -9.72
N CYS A 165 -9.11 -11.61 -9.14
CA CYS A 165 -8.58 -12.24 -7.94
C CYS A 165 -8.75 -11.34 -6.73
N ALA A 166 -8.92 -11.94 -5.56
CA ALA A 166 -9.02 -11.16 -4.33
C ALA A 166 -7.63 -10.81 -3.81
N SER A 167 -7.44 -9.58 -3.38
CA SER A 167 -6.19 -9.14 -2.76
C SER A 167 -6.15 -9.38 -1.25
N ALA A 168 -7.15 -10.08 -0.72
CA ALA A 168 -7.19 -10.47 0.70
C ALA A 168 -6.94 -11.98 0.88
N SER A 169 -6.35 -12.63 -0.11
CA SER A 169 -6.04 -14.07 -0.08
C SER A 169 -4.60 -14.29 0.38
N SER A 170 -4.28 -15.53 0.74
CA SER A 170 -2.90 -15.89 1.11
C SER A 170 -1.97 -15.93 -0.11
N ASN A 171 -0.67 -15.89 0.15
CA ASN A 171 0.33 -16.01 -0.91
C ASN A 171 0.21 -17.34 -1.65
N GLU A 172 -0.09 -18.43 -0.92
CA GLU A 172 -0.25 -19.76 -1.51
C GLU A 172 -1.41 -19.78 -2.51
N THR A 173 -2.55 -19.20 -2.12
CA THR A 173 -3.70 -19.07 -3.04
C THR A 173 -3.33 -18.22 -4.25
N GLY A 174 -2.64 -17.11 -4.04
CA GLY A 174 -2.22 -16.23 -5.14
C GLY A 174 -1.28 -16.93 -6.11
N TYR A 175 -0.28 -17.63 -5.59
CA TYR A 175 0.65 -18.36 -6.44
C TYR A 175 -0.04 -19.44 -7.25
N LEU A 176 -0.92 -20.23 -6.60
CA LEU A 176 -1.67 -21.28 -7.29
C LEU A 176 -2.56 -20.68 -8.38
N THR A 177 -3.24 -19.57 -8.08
CA THR A 177 -4.10 -18.89 -9.06
C THR A 177 -3.29 -18.41 -10.26
N GLN A 178 -2.15 -17.75 -10.01
CA GLN A 178 -1.28 -17.27 -11.07
C GLN A 178 -0.81 -18.43 -11.97
N LYS A 179 -0.33 -19.50 -11.34
CA LYS A 179 0.16 -20.67 -12.07
C LYS A 179 -0.94 -21.31 -12.91
N PHE A 180 -2.13 -21.48 -12.32
CA PHE A 180 -3.29 -22.07 -12.98
C PHE A 180 -3.73 -21.24 -14.19
N THR A 181 -3.92 -19.93 -14.00
CA THR A 181 -4.42 -19.07 -15.09
C THR A 181 -3.43 -18.97 -16.23
N ARG A 182 -2.13 -18.83 -15.92
CA ARG A 182 -1.11 -18.77 -16.96
C ARG A 182 -0.97 -20.09 -17.70
N ALA A 183 -1.07 -21.22 -17.00
CA ALA A 183 -1.01 -22.55 -17.65
C ALA A 183 -2.16 -22.74 -18.63
N LEU A 184 -3.30 -22.11 -18.40
CA LEU A 184 -4.45 -22.18 -19.33
C LEU A 184 -4.35 -21.17 -20.47
N GLY A 185 -3.41 -20.22 -20.40
CA GLY A 185 -3.24 -19.19 -21.43
C GLY A 185 -4.03 -17.92 -21.19
N MET A 186 -4.63 -17.75 -19.99
CA MET A 186 -5.40 -16.53 -19.67
C MET A 186 -4.45 -15.33 -19.57
N LEU A 187 -4.82 -14.23 -20.23
CA LEU A 187 -4.11 -12.96 -20.11
C LEU A 187 -4.85 -11.97 -19.21
N ALA A 188 -6.17 -12.00 -19.20
CA ALA A 188 -6.99 -11.07 -18.40
C ALA A 188 -7.07 -11.57 -16.96
N VAL A 189 -6.02 -11.25 -16.18
CA VAL A 189 -5.92 -11.62 -14.75
C VAL A 189 -5.58 -10.35 -13.98
N ASP A 190 -6.47 -9.94 -13.07
CA ASP A 190 -6.25 -8.72 -12.29
C ASP A 190 -6.80 -8.85 -10.87
N ASN A 191 -6.39 -7.92 -10.02
CA ASN A 191 -6.89 -7.82 -8.65
C ASN A 191 -7.06 -6.35 -8.27
N GLN A 192 -7.50 -6.10 -7.03
CA GLN A 192 -7.80 -4.74 -6.57
C GLN A 192 -6.59 -3.78 -6.67
N ALA A 193 -5.36 -4.28 -6.71
CA ALA A 193 -4.18 -3.42 -6.84
C ALA A 193 -4.23 -2.55 -8.10
N ARG A 194 -4.90 -3.03 -9.16
CA ARG A 194 -5.03 -2.25 -10.41
C ARG A 194 -5.61 -0.87 -10.16
N VAL A 195 -6.62 -0.75 -9.31
CA VAL A 195 -7.28 0.51 -9.00
C VAL A 195 -6.98 1.07 -7.61
N UNK A 196 -6.33 0.27 -6.86
CA UNK A 196 -6.13 0.62 -5.72
C UNK A 196 -5.06 1.41 -5.63
N HIS A 197 -3.98 0.91 -5.62
CA HIS A 197 -2.74 1.67 -5.58
C HIS A 197 -1.94 1.53 -6.89
N GLY A 198 -2.58 1.26 -7.99
CA GLY A 198 -1.94 1.32 -9.31
C GLY A 198 -1.22 2.64 -9.55
N PRO A 199 -1.85 3.80 -9.26
CA PRO A 199 -1.17 5.09 -9.37
C PRO A 199 0.07 5.22 -8.47
N THR A 200 0.11 4.56 -7.31
CA THR A 200 1.31 4.53 -6.47
C THR A 200 2.46 3.83 -7.21
N VAL A 201 2.17 2.71 -7.86
CA VAL A 201 3.18 2.00 -8.66
C VAL A 201 3.64 2.88 -9.83
N ALA A 202 2.70 3.51 -10.53
CA ALA A 202 3.01 4.36 -11.69
C ALA A 202 3.86 5.59 -11.34
N SER A 203 3.77 6.06 -10.10
CA SER A 203 4.51 7.25 -9.67
C SER A 203 5.77 6.94 -8.87
N LEU A 204 5.69 6.06 -7.85
CA LEU A 204 6.84 5.82 -6.98
C LEU A 204 7.84 4.83 -7.57
N ALA A 205 7.40 3.90 -8.43
CA ALA A 205 8.36 2.97 -9.05
C ALA A 205 9.39 3.72 -9.91
N PRO A 206 8.99 4.62 -10.84
CA PRO A 206 10.00 5.37 -11.59
C PRO A 206 10.73 6.44 -10.77
N THR A 207 10.19 6.84 -9.60
CA THR A 207 10.83 7.85 -8.75
C THR A 207 11.84 7.21 -7.79
N PHE A 208 11.45 6.12 -7.12
CA PHE A 208 12.24 5.50 -6.04
C PHE A 208 12.61 4.03 -6.32
N GLY A 209 12.21 3.48 -7.46
CA GLY A 209 12.50 2.10 -7.81
C GLY A 209 11.46 1.10 -7.35
N ARG A 210 10.52 1.49 -6.49
CA ARG A 210 9.48 0.59 -5.97
C ARG A 210 8.18 1.36 -5.74
N GLY A 211 7.08 0.79 -6.20
CA GLY A 211 5.76 1.40 -6.07
C GLY A 211 5.03 0.98 -4.80
N ALA A 212 5.59 1.31 -3.65
CA ALA A 212 5.07 0.88 -2.36
C ALA A 212 5.37 1.91 -1.27
N MET A 213 4.80 1.73 -0.11
CA MET A 213 5.12 2.49 1.11
C MET A 213 6.62 2.46 1.34
N THR A 214 7.24 3.63 1.49
CA THR A 214 8.70 3.71 1.56
C THR A 214 9.27 3.39 2.93
N ASN A 215 8.43 3.45 3.98
CA ASN A 215 8.83 3.18 5.36
C ASN A 215 8.01 2.02 5.92
N HIS A 216 8.45 1.51 7.05
CA HIS A 216 7.66 0.59 7.87
C HIS A 216 6.74 1.40 8.80
N TRP A 217 5.60 0.82 9.19
CA TRP A 217 4.67 1.49 10.12
C TRP A 217 5.38 2.03 11.36
N VAL A 218 6.26 1.22 11.94
CA VAL A 218 6.97 1.56 13.18
C VAL A 218 7.85 2.80 13.00
N ASP A 219 8.40 3.01 11.81
CA ASP A 219 9.30 4.13 11.54
C ASP A 219 8.59 5.49 11.58
N ILE A 220 7.27 5.52 11.42
CA ILE A 220 6.51 6.78 11.47
C ILE A 220 6.74 7.50 12.80
N LYS A 221 6.98 6.78 13.88
CA LYS A 221 7.24 7.36 15.21
C LYS A 221 8.45 8.30 15.25
N ASN A 222 9.36 8.14 14.28
CA ASN A 222 10.59 8.93 14.23
C ASN A 222 10.42 10.27 13.51
N ALA A 223 9.25 10.52 12.89
CA ALA A 223 9.01 11.76 12.16
C ALA A 223 8.86 12.95 13.11
N ASN A 224 9.27 14.14 12.64
CA ASN A 224 9.03 15.41 13.31
C ASN A 224 7.72 16.06 12.83
N LEU A 225 7.26 15.66 11.65
CA LEU A 225 5.99 16.09 11.08
C LEU A 225 5.31 14.88 10.43
N VAL A 226 4.03 14.70 10.72
CA VAL A 226 3.22 13.71 10.02
C VAL A 226 2.14 14.48 9.25
N VAL A 227 2.11 14.30 7.94
CA VAL A 227 1.10 14.92 7.07
C VAL A 227 0.18 13.83 6.56
N VAL A 228 -1.12 13.98 6.78
CA VAL A 228 -2.12 13.07 6.20
C VAL A 228 -2.90 13.83 5.15
N MET A 229 -2.80 13.37 3.91
CA MET A 229 -3.51 13.98 2.79
C MET A 229 -3.96 12.86 1.84
N GLY A 230 -5.25 12.80 1.53
CA GLY A 230 -5.77 11.73 0.68
C GLY A 230 -6.03 10.42 1.40
N GLY A 231 -6.21 10.46 2.72
CA GLY A 231 -6.50 9.27 3.51
C GLY A 231 -7.03 9.61 4.89
N ASN A 232 -7.68 8.64 5.54
CA ASN A 232 -8.24 8.77 6.88
C ASN A 232 -7.69 7.64 7.76
N ALA A 233 -6.41 7.76 8.13
CA ALA A 233 -5.65 6.68 8.74
C ALA A 233 -6.23 6.23 10.09
N ALA A 234 -6.79 7.15 10.88
CA ALA A 234 -7.35 6.80 12.19
C ALA A 234 -8.51 5.82 12.09
N GLU A 235 -9.28 5.86 10.99
CA GLU A 235 -10.40 4.94 10.77
C GLU A 235 -10.01 3.74 9.90
N ALA A 236 -9.25 3.97 8.84
CA ALA A 236 -8.93 2.92 7.88
C ALA A 236 -7.81 1.99 8.35
N HIS A 237 -6.88 2.51 9.18
CA HIS A 237 -5.70 1.77 9.63
C HIS A 237 -5.45 2.05 11.13
N PRO A 238 -6.43 1.75 12.01
CA PRO A 238 -6.41 2.32 13.38
C PRO A 238 -5.15 1.98 14.19
N VAL A 239 -4.72 0.72 14.13
CA VAL A 239 -3.55 0.29 14.92
C VAL A 239 -2.25 0.83 14.32
N GLY A 240 -2.19 0.94 12.99
CA GLY A 240 -1.05 1.59 12.33
C GLY A 240 -0.95 3.06 12.65
N PHE A 241 -2.10 3.75 12.73
CA PHE A 241 -2.14 5.18 13.06
C PHE A 241 -1.58 5.48 14.44
N ARG A 242 -1.57 4.50 15.36
CA ARG A 242 -0.93 4.67 16.66
C ARG A 242 0.54 5.10 16.55
N TRP A 243 1.24 4.72 15.49
CA TRP A 243 2.63 5.13 15.30
C TRP A 243 2.75 6.63 15.00
N ALA A 244 1.76 7.22 14.32
CA ALA A 244 1.69 8.67 14.16
C ALA A 244 1.42 9.35 15.51
N MET A 245 0.57 8.75 16.35
CA MET A 245 0.35 9.26 17.71
C MET A 245 1.59 9.10 18.59
N GLU A 246 2.36 8.02 18.41
CA GLU A 246 3.66 7.85 19.10
C GLU A 246 4.63 8.99 18.72
N ALA A 247 4.68 9.35 17.42
CA ALA A 247 5.50 10.48 16.98
C ALA A 247 5.08 11.77 17.69
N LYS A 248 3.77 12.01 17.77
CA LYS A 248 3.22 13.21 18.40
C LYS A 248 3.52 13.25 19.89
N ILE A 249 3.29 12.15 20.61
CA ILE A 249 3.39 12.09 22.06
C ILE A 249 4.84 12.03 22.54
N HIS A 250 5.67 11.24 21.87
CA HIS A 250 7.02 10.92 22.36
C HIS A 250 8.15 11.61 21.60
N ASN A 251 7.88 12.09 20.37
CA ASN A 251 8.89 12.77 19.55
C ASN A 251 8.55 14.24 19.27
N GLY A 252 7.46 14.75 19.86
CA GLY A 252 7.05 16.14 19.69
C GLY A 252 6.58 16.48 18.27
N ALA A 253 6.27 15.48 17.47
CA ALA A 253 5.86 15.69 16.08
C ALA A 253 4.54 16.46 16.01
N LYS A 254 4.40 17.26 14.96
CA LYS A 254 3.11 17.85 14.60
C LYS A 254 2.39 16.91 13.64
N LEU A 255 1.08 16.85 13.78
CA LEU A 255 0.20 16.11 12.87
C LEU A 255 -0.67 17.12 12.14
N ILE A 256 -0.56 17.19 10.82
CA ILE A 256 -1.42 18.06 10.01
C ILE A 256 -2.24 17.21 9.04
N VAL A 257 -3.47 17.66 8.78
CA VAL A 257 -4.41 16.95 7.92
C VAL A 257 -4.96 17.91 6.87
N ILE A 258 -4.85 17.52 5.61
CA ILE A 258 -5.44 18.23 4.47
C ILE A 258 -6.46 17.28 3.83
N ASP A 259 -7.75 17.62 3.93
CA ASP A 259 -8.80 16.68 3.49
C ASP A 259 -10.09 17.47 3.19
N PRO A 260 -10.85 17.07 2.16
CA PRO A 260 -12.14 17.72 1.91
C PRO A 260 -13.13 17.62 3.07
N ARG A 261 -12.93 16.64 3.96
CA ARG A 261 -13.84 16.36 5.07
C ARG A 261 -13.06 16.37 6.40
N PHE A 262 -13.68 16.92 7.45
CA PHE A 262 -13.10 16.84 8.79
C PHE A 262 -13.29 15.40 9.32
N THR A 263 -12.21 14.61 9.29
CA THR A 263 -12.20 13.19 9.60
C THR A 263 -11.82 12.91 11.06
N ARG A 264 -11.91 11.66 11.49
CA ARG A 264 -11.39 11.26 12.81
C ARG A 264 -9.87 11.46 12.88
N THR A 265 -9.15 11.35 11.76
CA THR A 265 -7.73 11.71 11.74
C THR A 265 -7.56 13.21 12.02
N ALA A 266 -8.39 14.03 11.39
CA ALA A 266 -8.36 15.49 11.60
C ALA A 266 -8.68 15.87 13.04
N SER A 267 -9.54 15.11 13.71
CA SER A 267 -9.95 15.43 15.09
C SER A 267 -8.81 15.37 16.13
N VAL A 268 -7.71 14.70 15.80
CA VAL A 268 -6.54 14.60 16.68
C VAL A 268 -5.32 15.33 16.10
N ALA A 269 -5.51 16.06 15.02
CA ALA A 269 -4.45 16.82 14.36
C ALA A 269 -4.14 18.12 15.12
N ASP A 270 -2.91 18.59 14.99
CA ASP A 270 -2.52 19.93 15.46
C ASP A 270 -3.05 21.01 14.53
N PHE A 271 -3.24 20.65 13.25
CA PHE A 271 -3.75 21.59 12.24
C PHE A 271 -4.54 20.82 11.19
N TYR A 272 -5.69 21.35 10.81
CA TYR A 272 -6.52 20.84 9.73
C TYR A 272 -6.87 21.98 8.78
N THR A 273 -6.84 21.71 7.48
CA THR A 273 -7.37 22.64 6.51
C THR A 273 -8.12 21.88 5.40
N PRO A 274 -9.23 22.46 4.89
CA PRO A 274 -9.98 21.83 3.82
C PRO A 274 -9.29 22.00 2.46
N ILE A 275 -9.64 21.11 1.54
CA ILE A 275 -9.22 21.21 0.14
C ILE A 275 -10.37 20.74 -0.75
N ARG A 276 -10.54 21.37 -1.91
CA ARG A 276 -11.50 20.91 -2.90
C ARG A 276 -10.97 19.64 -3.56
N SER A 277 -11.80 18.60 -3.65
CA SER A 277 -11.40 17.32 -4.26
C SER A 277 -10.89 17.51 -5.68
N GLY A 278 -9.79 16.85 -6.03
CA GLY A 278 -9.21 16.89 -7.37
C GLY A 278 -8.23 18.03 -7.61
N THR A 279 -7.91 18.82 -6.57
CA THR A 279 -7.00 19.97 -6.73
C THR A 279 -5.65 19.77 -6.03
N ASP A 280 -5.36 18.55 -5.66
CA ASP A 280 -4.17 18.19 -4.88
C ASP A 280 -2.86 18.64 -5.56
N ILE A 281 -2.76 18.49 -6.89
CA ILE A 281 -1.56 18.89 -7.63
C ILE A 281 -1.29 20.40 -7.46
N THR A 282 -2.36 21.21 -7.54
CA THR A 282 -2.22 22.66 -7.35
C THR A 282 -1.71 22.99 -5.96
N PHE A 283 -2.29 22.34 -4.94
CA PHE A 283 -1.86 22.52 -3.55
C PHE A 283 -0.38 22.15 -3.37
N LEU A 284 -0.02 20.94 -3.82
CA LEU A 284 1.34 20.42 -3.66
C LEU A 284 2.37 21.20 -4.49
N SER A 285 1.99 21.63 -5.70
CA SER A 285 2.88 22.45 -6.52
C SER A 285 3.09 23.82 -5.88
N GLY A 286 2.07 24.35 -5.21
CA GLY A 286 2.20 25.57 -4.43
C GLY A 286 3.17 25.39 -3.24
N VAL A 287 3.16 24.21 -2.60
CA VAL A 287 4.15 23.90 -1.56
C VAL A 287 5.56 23.90 -2.14
N ILE A 288 5.75 23.27 -3.33
CA ILE A 288 7.04 23.31 -4.01
C ILE A 288 7.49 24.75 -4.26
N LEU A 289 6.61 25.58 -4.80
CA LEU A 289 6.93 26.98 -5.06
C LEU A 289 7.37 27.70 -3.76
N TYR A 290 6.64 27.49 -2.67
CA TYR A 290 6.99 28.06 -1.38
C TYR A 290 8.39 27.63 -0.93
N LEU A 291 8.69 26.34 -1.03
CA LEU A 291 10.01 25.82 -0.65
C LEU A 291 11.13 26.45 -1.48
N LEU A 292 10.92 26.57 -2.80
CA LEU A 292 11.94 27.13 -3.69
C LEU A 292 12.14 28.64 -3.45
N ASN A 293 11.03 29.39 -3.30
CA ASN A 293 11.10 30.85 -3.12
C ASN A 293 11.71 31.25 -1.77
N ASN A 294 11.59 30.40 -0.76
CA ASN A 294 12.11 30.68 0.60
C ASN A 294 13.39 29.92 0.90
N GLU A 295 13.94 29.25 -0.11
CA GLU A 295 15.19 28.45 0.01
C GLU A 295 15.08 27.41 1.16
N LYS A 296 13.90 26.80 1.31
CA LYS A 296 13.62 25.79 2.33
C LYS A 296 13.69 24.39 1.73
N PHE A 297 14.88 24.00 1.31
CA PHE A 297 15.14 22.68 0.75
C PHE A 297 16.52 22.21 1.23
N ASN A 298 16.73 20.91 1.22
CA ASN A 298 18.04 20.34 1.58
C ASN A 298 18.93 20.35 0.35
N ARG A 299 19.80 21.35 0.27
CA ARG A 299 20.63 21.61 -0.92
C ARG A 299 21.55 20.43 -1.23
N GLU A 300 22.27 19.96 -0.22
CA GLU A 300 23.23 18.85 -0.39
C GLU A 300 22.51 17.61 -0.94
N TYR A 301 21.38 17.24 -0.35
CA TYR A 301 20.60 16.10 -0.79
C TYR A 301 20.07 16.30 -2.22
N THR A 302 19.52 17.47 -2.49
CA THR A 302 18.93 17.79 -3.79
C THR A 302 19.95 17.68 -4.91
N GLU A 303 21.16 18.22 -4.69
CA GLU A 303 22.24 18.18 -5.69
C GLU A 303 22.81 16.77 -5.89
N ALA A 304 22.99 16.01 -4.78
CA ALA A 304 23.70 14.73 -4.83
C ALA A 304 22.80 13.56 -5.22
N TYR A 305 21.54 13.56 -4.78
CA TYR A 305 20.69 12.36 -4.84
C TYR A 305 19.43 12.51 -5.70
N THR A 306 19.28 13.65 -6.39
CA THR A 306 18.15 13.84 -7.31
C THR A 306 18.64 14.22 -8.70
N ASN A 307 17.72 14.33 -9.64
CA ASN A 307 18.04 14.80 -10.99
C ASN A 307 18.00 16.33 -11.12
N ALA A 308 17.91 17.06 -10.02
CA ALA A 308 17.76 18.53 -10.05
C ALA A 308 18.90 19.23 -10.80
N SER A 309 20.14 18.72 -10.64
CA SER A 309 21.32 19.32 -11.25
C SER A 309 21.58 18.85 -12.70
N LEU A 310 20.81 17.87 -13.20
CA LEU A 310 21.04 17.33 -14.55
C LEU A 310 20.54 18.30 -15.61
N ILE A 311 21.30 18.39 -16.72
CA ILE A 311 21.01 19.32 -17.82
C ILE A 311 20.18 18.59 -18.88
N VAL A 312 18.99 19.12 -19.16
CA VAL A 312 18.04 18.55 -20.10
C VAL A 312 18.46 18.93 -21.53
N ARG A 313 18.29 18.00 -22.47
CA ARG A 313 18.62 18.21 -23.89
C ARG A 313 17.91 19.46 -24.46
N GLU A 314 18.56 20.13 -25.41
CA GLU A 314 18.01 21.33 -26.04
C GLU A 314 16.72 21.08 -26.80
N ASP A 315 16.54 19.87 -27.34
CA ASP A 315 15.34 19.52 -28.11
C ASP A 315 14.15 19.09 -27.23
N TYR A 316 14.31 19.04 -25.90
CA TYR A 316 13.18 18.87 -24.99
C TYR A 316 12.48 20.20 -24.77
N SER A 317 11.16 20.17 -24.83
CA SER A 317 10.34 21.35 -24.51
C SER A 317 9.02 20.94 -23.84
N PHE A 318 8.44 21.87 -23.13
CA PHE A 318 7.08 21.79 -22.59
C PHE A 318 6.43 23.12 -22.88
N ASP A 319 5.40 23.09 -23.75
CA ASP A 319 4.74 24.32 -24.21
C ASP A 319 3.23 24.07 -24.27
N ASP A 320 2.48 24.96 -23.63
CA ASP A 320 1.01 24.96 -23.62
C ASP A 320 0.41 23.59 -23.28
N GLY A 321 1.02 22.92 -22.29
CA GLY A 321 0.52 21.63 -21.79
C GLY A 321 1.01 20.42 -22.56
N LEU A 322 1.79 20.59 -23.61
CA LEU A 322 2.32 19.49 -24.41
C LEU A 322 3.84 19.44 -24.32
N PHE A 323 4.35 18.20 -24.23
CA PHE A 323 5.80 17.95 -24.27
C PHE A 323 6.25 17.81 -25.73
N SER A 324 7.55 18.03 -25.96
CA SER A 324 8.16 17.81 -27.27
C SER A 324 7.91 16.38 -27.75
N GLY A 325 7.83 16.21 -29.06
CA GLY A 325 7.59 14.92 -29.69
C GLY A 325 6.14 14.50 -29.80
N TYR A 326 5.19 15.37 -29.48
CA TYR A 326 3.77 15.04 -29.60
C TYR A 326 3.35 14.92 -31.05
N ASN A 327 2.71 13.81 -31.40
CA ASN A 327 2.09 13.58 -32.71
C ASN A 327 0.56 13.63 -32.53
N ALA A 328 -0.06 14.66 -33.07
CA ALA A 328 -1.50 14.92 -32.87
C ALA A 328 -2.38 13.87 -33.57
N GLU A 329 -1.95 13.36 -34.74
CA GLU A 329 -2.73 12.35 -35.49
C GLU A 329 -2.79 11.03 -34.73
N LYS A 330 -1.64 10.58 -34.21
CA LYS A 330 -1.53 9.31 -33.50
C LYS A 330 -1.86 9.46 -32.00
N ARG A 331 -1.96 10.69 -31.49
CA ARG A 331 -2.17 11.01 -30.08
C ARG A 331 -1.13 10.30 -29.19
N GLN A 332 0.12 10.37 -29.62
CA GLN A 332 1.24 9.69 -28.99
C GLN A 332 2.46 10.62 -28.95
N TYR A 333 3.41 10.26 -28.08
CA TYR A 333 4.67 10.99 -27.96
C TYR A 333 5.83 10.17 -28.50
N ASP A 334 6.69 10.80 -29.30
CA ASP A 334 8.06 10.35 -29.50
C ASP A 334 8.87 10.94 -28.35
N LYS A 335 9.37 10.08 -27.47
CA LYS A 335 10.04 10.51 -26.24
C LYS A 335 11.55 10.62 -26.39
N THR A 336 12.08 10.58 -27.60
CA THR A 336 13.54 10.63 -27.87
C THR A 336 14.17 11.88 -27.26
N SER A 337 13.46 13.02 -27.30
CA SER A 337 13.96 14.29 -26.72
C SER A 337 13.88 14.36 -25.19
N TRP A 338 13.18 13.39 -24.54
CA TRP A 338 13.01 13.41 -23.07
C TRP A 338 14.24 12.79 -22.41
N ASN A 339 15.36 13.49 -22.49
CA ASN A 339 16.62 12.95 -22.01
C ASN A 339 17.55 14.07 -21.59
N TYR A 340 18.69 13.73 -21.07
CA TYR A 340 19.71 14.68 -20.61
C TYR A 340 20.81 14.83 -21.65
N GLU A 341 21.52 15.94 -21.59
CA GLU A 341 22.78 16.10 -22.32
C GLU A 341 23.81 15.16 -21.73
N LEU A 342 24.63 14.56 -22.58
CA LEU A 342 25.67 13.62 -22.13
C LEU A 342 27.05 14.25 -22.27
N ASP A 343 27.94 13.91 -21.37
CA ASP A 343 29.34 14.28 -21.44
C ASP A 343 30.09 13.32 -22.39
N GLU A 344 31.40 13.51 -22.53
CA GLU A 344 32.28 12.73 -23.40
C GLU A 344 32.34 11.23 -23.02
N ASN A 345 31.98 10.90 -21.78
CA ASN A 345 31.94 9.52 -21.27
C ASN A 345 30.56 8.89 -21.30
N GLY A 346 29.55 9.63 -21.79
CA GLY A 346 28.19 9.13 -21.88
C GLY A 346 27.37 9.32 -20.60
N PHE A 347 27.85 10.06 -19.63
CA PHE A 347 27.10 10.36 -18.41
C PHE A 347 26.33 11.66 -18.55
N ALA A 348 25.17 11.75 -17.88
CA ALA A 348 24.37 12.97 -17.89
C ALA A 348 25.17 14.15 -17.30
N LYS A 349 25.22 15.25 -18.02
CA LYS A 349 25.89 16.47 -17.55
C LYS A 349 25.16 17.05 -16.34
N ARG A 350 25.92 17.58 -15.40
CA ARG A 350 25.43 18.20 -14.17
C ARG A 350 25.92 19.64 -14.02
N ASP A 351 25.06 20.45 -13.43
CA ASP A 351 25.44 21.76 -12.90
C ASP A 351 25.08 21.80 -11.41
N THR A 352 26.05 21.52 -10.55
CA THR A 352 25.82 21.50 -9.09
C THR A 352 25.61 22.91 -8.52
N THR A 353 25.86 23.97 -9.32
CA THR A 353 25.50 25.33 -8.90
C THR A 353 24.03 25.63 -9.05
N LEU A 354 23.27 24.78 -9.80
CA LEU A 354 21.86 24.95 -10.11
C LEU A 354 21.56 26.25 -10.85
N GLN A 355 22.53 26.77 -11.63
CA GLN A 355 22.39 28.03 -12.36
C GLN A 355 22.08 27.83 -13.85
N HIS A 356 22.44 26.68 -14.41
CA HIS A 356 22.21 26.43 -15.84
C HIS A 356 20.73 26.50 -16.18
N PRO A 357 20.32 27.29 -17.19
CA PRO A 357 18.90 27.47 -17.48
C PRO A 357 18.16 26.18 -17.89
N ARG A 358 18.89 25.19 -18.40
CA ARG A 358 18.31 23.91 -18.81
C ARG A 358 18.47 22.81 -17.75
N CYS A 359 18.99 23.10 -16.54
CA CYS A 359 18.98 22.06 -15.51
C CYS A 359 17.55 21.87 -14.99
N VAL A 360 17.25 20.65 -14.56
CA VAL A 360 15.91 20.28 -14.10
C VAL A 360 15.42 21.26 -13.02
N TRP A 361 16.30 21.69 -12.12
CA TRP A 361 15.98 22.66 -11.06
C TRP A 361 15.30 23.92 -11.62
N ASN A 362 15.89 24.54 -12.64
CA ASN A 362 15.37 25.79 -13.18
C ASN A 362 14.10 25.57 -14.02
N LEU A 363 14.00 24.42 -14.71
CA LEU A 363 12.78 24.07 -15.42
C LEU A 363 11.63 23.82 -14.44
N LEU A 364 11.90 23.15 -13.32
CA LEU A 364 10.91 22.96 -12.27
C LEU A 364 10.45 24.29 -11.68
N LYS A 365 11.44 25.15 -11.35
CA LYS A 365 11.17 26.46 -10.77
C LYS A 365 10.27 27.29 -11.70
N GLN A 366 10.58 27.29 -13.00
CA GLN A 366 9.75 27.96 -14.01
C GLN A 366 8.33 27.37 -14.04
N HIS A 367 8.24 26.05 -14.05
CA HIS A 367 6.94 25.36 -14.13
C HIS A 367 6.05 25.69 -12.94
N VAL A 368 6.57 25.62 -11.72
CA VAL A 368 5.74 25.82 -10.51
C VAL A 368 5.46 27.29 -10.21
N SER A 369 6.11 28.24 -10.89
CA SER A 369 5.95 29.69 -10.64
C SER A 369 4.49 30.14 -10.74
N ARG A 370 3.65 29.42 -11.48
CA ARG A 370 2.24 29.72 -11.64
C ARG A 370 1.39 29.40 -10.40
N TYR A 371 1.87 28.55 -9.49
CA TYR A 371 1.08 28.06 -8.36
C TYR A 371 1.27 28.94 -7.11
N THR A 372 0.97 30.22 -7.27
CA THR A 372 1.08 31.18 -6.16
C THR A 372 0.05 30.87 -5.07
N PRO A 373 0.26 31.37 -3.83
CA PRO A 373 -0.74 31.17 -2.76
C PRO A 373 -2.16 31.64 -3.14
N ASP A 374 -2.28 32.70 -3.91
CA ASP A 374 -3.58 33.18 -4.38
C ASP A 374 -4.24 32.19 -5.37
N VAL A 375 -3.43 31.60 -6.26
CA VAL A 375 -3.90 30.57 -7.19
C VAL A 375 -4.33 29.32 -6.41
N VAL A 376 -3.55 28.92 -5.39
CA VAL A 376 -3.90 27.77 -4.54
C VAL A 376 -5.24 28.04 -3.84
N GLU A 377 -5.41 29.20 -3.23
CA GLU A 377 -6.68 29.55 -2.56
C GLU A 377 -7.85 29.48 -3.55
N ASN A 378 -7.68 30.09 -4.70
CA ASN A 378 -8.74 30.15 -5.72
C ASN A 378 -9.14 28.77 -6.24
N ILE A 379 -8.18 27.92 -6.55
CA ILE A 379 -8.42 26.59 -7.14
C ILE A 379 -8.81 25.57 -6.05
N CYS A 380 -8.07 25.55 -4.96
CA CYS A 380 -8.21 24.50 -3.93
C CYS A 380 -9.29 24.82 -2.90
N GLY A 381 -9.67 26.08 -2.77
CA GLY A 381 -10.62 26.49 -1.74
C GLY A 381 -10.03 26.46 -0.33
N THR A 382 -8.74 26.21 -0.23
CA THR A 382 -8.01 26.27 1.05
C THR A 382 -7.73 27.74 1.37
N PRO A 383 -8.09 28.24 2.55
CA PRO A 383 -7.75 29.63 2.88
C PRO A 383 -6.24 29.86 2.76
N LYS A 384 -5.86 30.99 2.15
CA LYS A 384 -4.46 31.34 1.91
C LYS A 384 -3.60 31.25 3.17
N ALA A 385 -4.13 31.75 4.31
CA ALA A 385 -3.40 31.72 5.57
C ALA A 385 -3.14 30.27 6.03
N ASP A 386 -4.12 29.40 5.86
CA ASP A 386 -3.99 27.97 6.18
C ASP A 386 -2.95 27.29 5.29
N PHE A 387 -3.03 27.58 3.98
CA PHE A 387 -2.06 27.03 3.03
C PHE A 387 -0.62 27.42 3.41
N LEU A 388 -0.42 28.72 3.73
CA LEU A 388 0.91 29.19 4.12
C LEU A 388 1.37 28.53 5.45
N LYS A 389 0.44 28.30 6.36
CA LYS A 389 0.76 27.60 7.61
C LYS A 389 1.20 26.16 7.37
N VAL A 390 0.55 25.45 6.43
CA VAL A 390 0.98 24.12 6.01
C VAL A 390 2.39 24.19 5.41
N CYS A 391 2.64 25.18 4.55
CA CYS A 391 3.98 25.37 3.95
C CYS A 391 5.05 25.58 5.03
N GLU A 392 4.76 26.36 6.07
CA GLU A 392 5.69 26.59 7.17
C GLU A 392 6.05 25.27 7.88
N TYR A 393 5.03 24.48 8.24
CA TYR A 393 5.25 23.18 8.88
C TYR A 393 6.13 22.26 8.02
N ILE A 394 5.83 22.19 6.72
CA ILE A 394 6.59 21.31 5.82
C ILE A 394 8.04 21.84 5.67
N ALA A 395 8.20 23.15 5.53
CA ALA A 395 9.50 23.79 5.33
C ALA A 395 10.47 23.54 6.49
N GLU A 396 9.96 23.41 7.73
CA GLU A 396 10.79 23.13 8.89
C GLU A 396 11.55 21.79 8.74
N THR A 397 11.00 20.85 7.97
CA THR A 397 11.62 19.53 7.80
C THR A 397 12.69 19.51 6.70
N SER A 398 13.02 20.68 6.11
CA SER A 398 14.20 20.80 5.23
C SER A 398 15.50 20.82 6.03
N ALA A 399 15.43 21.04 7.35
CA ALA A 399 16.61 20.97 8.22
C ALA A 399 17.16 19.54 8.24
N PRO A 400 18.50 19.38 8.25
CA PRO A 400 19.11 18.04 8.11
C PRO A 400 18.79 17.07 9.24
N ASP A 401 18.35 17.57 10.39
CA ASP A 401 18.03 16.75 11.56
C ASP A 401 16.52 16.52 11.73
N LYS A 402 15.71 16.90 10.75
CA LYS A 402 14.25 16.77 10.84
C LYS A 402 13.69 16.01 9.64
N THR A 403 12.58 15.31 9.86
CA THR A 403 11.93 14.55 8.80
C THR A 403 10.40 14.72 8.84
N ALA A 404 9.80 14.59 7.66
CA ALA A 404 8.35 14.52 7.50
C ALA A 404 7.94 13.17 6.94
N SER A 405 6.88 12.60 7.49
CA SER A 405 6.26 11.38 6.99
C SER A 405 4.89 11.75 6.39
N PHE A 406 4.70 11.45 5.11
CA PHE A 406 3.44 11.72 4.41
C PHE A 406 2.64 10.43 4.29
N LEU A 407 1.39 10.46 4.77
CA LEU A 407 0.49 9.31 4.75
C LEU A 407 -0.68 9.62 3.81
N TYR A 408 -0.95 8.71 2.88
CA TYR A 408 -2.08 8.85 1.96
C TYR A 408 -2.69 7.47 1.66
N ALA A 409 -3.86 7.49 1.04
CA ALA A 409 -4.51 6.25 0.62
C ALA A 409 -5.29 6.52 -0.68
N LEU A 410 -6.51 6.02 -0.77
CA LEU A 410 -7.28 6.06 -2.01
C LEU A 410 -7.81 7.46 -2.36
N GLY A 411 -7.80 8.38 -1.39
CA GLY A 411 -8.14 9.79 -1.66
C GLY A 411 -7.17 10.48 -2.63
N TRP A 412 -5.99 9.88 -2.86
CA TRP A 412 -5.08 10.31 -3.93
C TRP A 412 -5.14 9.37 -5.11
N THR A 413 -5.06 8.05 -4.87
CA THR A 413 -4.86 7.10 -5.97
C THR A 413 -6.07 6.98 -6.88
N GLN A 414 -7.28 7.22 -6.37
CA GLN A 414 -8.50 7.04 -7.16
C GLN A 414 -9.00 8.32 -7.83
N HIS A 415 -8.15 9.33 -7.92
CA HIS A 415 -8.38 10.47 -8.80
C HIS A 415 -7.87 10.13 -10.22
N SER A 416 -8.44 10.77 -11.24
CA SER A 416 -7.96 10.61 -12.61
C SER A 416 -6.50 11.05 -12.79
N ILE A 417 -6.03 11.93 -11.89
CA ILE A 417 -4.65 12.42 -11.86
C ILE A 417 -3.88 11.85 -10.66
N GLY A 418 -4.27 10.68 -10.17
CA GLY A 418 -3.70 10.09 -8.95
C GLY A 418 -2.20 9.90 -9.00
N ALA A 419 -1.66 9.45 -10.14
CA ALA A 419 -0.22 9.25 -10.29
C ALA A 419 0.54 10.58 -10.15
N GLN A 420 0.00 11.66 -10.69
CA GLN A 420 0.62 12.97 -10.60
C GLN A 420 0.56 13.54 -9.17
N ASN A 421 -0.53 13.33 -8.45
CA ASN A 421 -0.63 13.70 -7.02
C ASN A 421 0.55 13.12 -6.24
N ILE A 422 0.75 11.82 -6.40
CA ILE A 422 1.76 11.07 -5.65
C ILE A 422 3.18 11.49 -6.07
N ARG A 423 3.39 11.68 -7.37
CA ARG A 423 4.70 12.13 -7.87
C ARG A 423 5.06 13.52 -7.36
N THR A 424 4.07 14.42 -7.29
CA THR A 424 4.31 15.77 -6.77
C THR A 424 4.73 15.72 -5.30
N MET A 425 4.08 14.83 -4.52
CA MET A 425 4.49 14.62 -3.13
C MET A 425 5.90 14.04 -3.03
N ALA A 426 6.24 13.10 -3.92
CA ALA A 426 7.58 12.52 -3.94
C ALA A 426 8.64 13.60 -4.22
N MET A 427 8.34 14.56 -5.10
CA MET A 427 9.23 15.70 -5.37
C MET A 427 9.45 16.54 -4.11
N ILE A 428 8.40 16.81 -3.34
CA ILE A 428 8.52 17.55 -2.07
C ILE A 428 9.48 16.82 -1.13
N GLN A 429 9.31 15.51 -0.98
CA GLN A 429 10.18 14.73 -0.09
C GLN A 429 11.63 14.70 -0.55
N LEU A 430 11.87 14.72 -1.86
CA LEU A 430 13.23 14.82 -2.40
C LEU A 430 13.84 16.19 -2.12
N LEU A 431 13.06 17.27 -2.26
CA LEU A 431 13.52 18.63 -1.95
C LEU A 431 13.87 18.77 -0.47
N LEU A 432 13.09 18.16 0.40
CA LEU A 432 13.32 18.21 1.85
C LEU A 432 14.49 17.33 2.30
N GLY A 433 14.94 16.39 1.47
CA GLY A 433 16.01 15.46 1.83
C GLY A 433 15.54 14.37 2.79
N ASN A 434 14.24 14.07 2.82
CA ASN A 434 13.67 13.15 3.80
C ASN A 434 13.82 11.67 3.40
N MET A 435 13.99 11.39 2.12
CA MET A 435 14.05 9.98 1.67
C MET A 435 15.36 9.34 2.11
N GLY A 436 15.27 8.21 2.80
CA GLY A 436 16.40 7.51 3.37
C GLY A 436 16.70 7.88 4.82
N MET A 437 15.94 8.82 5.37
CA MET A 437 16.07 9.24 6.77
C MET A 437 15.00 8.58 7.64
N ALA A 438 15.33 8.25 8.88
CA ALA A 438 14.35 7.70 9.82
C ALA A 438 13.17 8.67 9.98
N GLY A 439 11.96 8.18 9.80
CA GLY A 439 10.75 8.99 9.88
C GLY A 439 10.40 9.75 8.60
N GLY A 440 11.28 9.73 7.60
CA GLY A 440 11.05 10.45 6.34
C GLY A 440 10.54 9.53 5.25
N GLY A 441 9.37 9.83 4.67
CA GLY A 441 8.88 8.95 3.62
C GLY A 441 7.54 9.31 3.03
N VAL A 442 7.19 8.57 1.98
CA VAL A 442 5.90 8.67 1.28
C VAL A 442 5.18 7.34 1.49
N ASN A 443 4.12 7.36 2.27
CA ASN A 443 3.53 6.16 2.83
C ASN A 443 2.14 5.90 2.27
N ALA A 444 2.08 5.05 1.25
CA ALA A 444 0.84 4.55 0.68
C ALA A 444 0.24 3.52 1.65
N LEU A 445 -0.81 3.92 2.37
CA LEU A 445 -1.45 3.04 3.35
C LEU A 445 -2.36 2.05 2.61
N ARG A 446 -1.83 0.86 2.33
CA ARG A 446 -2.56 -0.15 1.55
C ARG A 446 -3.83 -0.59 2.28
N GLY A 447 -4.89 -0.88 1.51
CA GLY A 447 -6.18 -1.30 2.07
C GLY A 447 -6.14 -2.76 2.54
N HIS A 448 -6.13 -3.68 1.59
CA HIS A 448 -6.20 -5.11 1.91
C HIS A 448 -4.89 -5.64 2.48
N SER A 449 -4.99 -6.60 3.38
CA SER A 449 -3.85 -7.12 4.14
C SER A 449 -2.73 -7.65 3.25
N ASN A 450 -3.06 -8.32 2.14
CA ASN A 450 -2.06 -8.96 1.29
C ASN A 450 -2.06 -8.45 -0.15
N ILE A 451 -2.54 -7.22 -0.38
CA ILE A 451 -2.61 -6.67 -1.74
C ILE A 451 -1.21 -6.62 -2.38
N GLN A 452 -0.19 -6.31 -1.61
CA GLN A 452 1.16 -6.21 -2.12
C GLN A 452 1.76 -7.60 -2.41
N GLY A 453 1.56 -8.55 -1.50
CA GLY A 453 2.06 -9.93 -1.69
C GLY A 453 1.46 -10.61 -2.92
N LEU A 454 0.16 -10.46 -3.13
CA LEU A 454 -0.49 -11.06 -4.30
C LEU A 454 -0.05 -10.39 -5.61
N THR A 455 0.16 -9.08 -5.57
CA THR A 455 0.67 -8.35 -6.73
C THR A 455 2.12 -8.78 -7.04
N ASP A 456 2.94 -8.99 -6.00
CA ASP A 456 4.31 -9.50 -6.14
C ASP A 456 4.33 -10.88 -6.83
N LEU A 457 3.26 -11.67 -6.64
CA LEU A 457 3.14 -12.99 -7.24
C LEU A 457 2.56 -12.97 -8.67
N GLY A 458 2.40 -11.79 -9.26
CA GLY A 458 2.04 -11.67 -10.66
C GLY A 458 0.55 -11.76 -10.96
N LEU A 459 -0.32 -11.45 -9.98
CA LEU A 459 -1.77 -11.44 -10.21
C LEU A 459 -2.21 -10.13 -10.87
N LEU A 460 -1.49 -9.74 -11.91
CA LEU A 460 -1.82 -8.61 -12.79
C LEU A 460 -1.59 -9.04 -14.23
N SER A 461 -2.39 -8.52 -15.14
CA SER A 461 -2.37 -8.92 -16.55
C SER A 461 -0.99 -8.75 -17.22
N THR A 462 -0.19 -7.81 -16.72
CA THR A 462 1.09 -7.45 -17.34
C THR A 462 2.30 -8.12 -16.68
N SER A 463 2.11 -8.90 -15.61
CA SER A 463 3.24 -9.30 -14.74
C SER A 463 3.32 -10.80 -14.51
N LEU A 464 4.54 -11.29 -14.39
CA LEU A 464 4.89 -12.57 -13.79
C LEU A 464 5.36 -12.31 -12.33
N PRO A 465 5.57 -13.36 -11.53
CA PRO A 465 6.07 -13.16 -10.15
C PRO A 465 7.34 -12.31 -10.12
N GLY A 466 7.44 -11.43 -9.12
CA GLY A 466 8.58 -10.54 -8.98
C GLY A 466 8.56 -9.35 -9.94
N TYR A 467 7.40 -9.05 -10.52
CA TYR A 467 7.21 -7.95 -11.47
C TYR A 467 7.95 -8.13 -12.79
N MET A 468 8.35 -9.35 -13.10
CA MET A 468 8.88 -9.62 -14.43
C MET A 468 7.80 -9.39 -15.48
N SER A 469 8.19 -8.90 -16.65
CA SER A 469 7.26 -8.63 -17.73
C SER A 469 6.68 -9.93 -18.29
N LEU A 470 5.42 -9.92 -18.66
CA LEU A 470 4.84 -11.03 -19.39
C LEU A 470 5.50 -11.08 -20.79
N PRO A 471 5.93 -12.25 -21.27
CA PRO A 471 6.51 -12.32 -22.63
C PRO A 471 5.48 -11.95 -23.67
N ASN A 472 5.95 -11.41 -24.78
CA ASN A 472 5.11 -11.00 -25.90
C ASN A 472 5.52 -11.73 -27.18
N GLU A 473 4.79 -11.51 -28.27
CA GLU A 473 4.97 -12.26 -29.52
C GLU A 473 6.31 -12.01 -30.21
N LYS A 474 7.10 -11.02 -29.79
CA LYS A 474 8.45 -10.79 -30.32
C LYS A 474 9.52 -11.55 -29.52
N GLN A 475 9.13 -12.29 -28.50
CA GLN A 475 10.02 -13.02 -27.60
C GLN A 475 9.68 -14.51 -27.70
N ALA A 476 10.05 -15.10 -28.84
CA ALA A 476 9.64 -16.45 -29.19
C ALA A 476 10.28 -17.55 -28.33
N ASP A 477 11.36 -17.23 -27.63
CA ASP A 477 12.09 -18.19 -26.81
C ASP A 477 12.66 -17.52 -25.57
N LEU A 478 13.14 -18.33 -24.64
CA LEU A 478 13.63 -17.86 -23.35
C LEU A 478 14.83 -16.90 -23.50
N GLN A 479 15.75 -17.18 -24.42
CA GLN A 479 16.93 -16.35 -24.61
C GLN A 479 16.54 -14.95 -25.09
N THR A 480 15.63 -14.86 -26.06
CA THR A 480 15.12 -13.57 -26.55
C THR A 480 14.43 -12.80 -25.43
N TYR A 481 13.62 -13.50 -24.62
CA TYR A 481 12.96 -12.87 -23.46
C TYR A 481 13.97 -12.32 -22.46
N LEU A 482 14.98 -13.12 -22.10
CA LEU A 482 16.00 -12.69 -21.13
C LEU A 482 16.78 -11.47 -21.66
N THR A 483 17.21 -11.52 -22.93
CA THR A 483 17.94 -10.40 -23.54
C THR A 483 17.13 -9.10 -23.53
N ALA A 484 15.82 -9.20 -23.72
CA ALA A 484 14.95 -8.01 -23.74
C ALA A 484 14.63 -7.47 -22.34
N ASN A 485 14.85 -8.26 -21.27
CA ASN A 485 14.41 -7.91 -19.92
C ASN A 485 15.55 -7.88 -18.88
N THR A 486 16.82 -7.98 -19.33
CA THR A 486 18.03 -7.88 -18.48
C THR A 486 19.03 -6.81 -19.00
#